data_4a231fa1ad9c9ec23064b3609227792c
#
_entry.id   4a231fa1ad9c9ec23064b3609227792c
#
_cell.length_a   1.000
_cell.length_b   1.000
_cell.length_c   1.000
_cell.angle_alpha   90.00
_cell.angle_beta   90.00
_cell.angle_gamma   90.00
#
_symmetry.space_group_name_H-M   'P 1'
#
loop_
_entity.id
_entity.type
_entity.pdbx_description
1 polymer ?
#
loop_
_entity_poly.entity_id
_entity_poly.type
_entity_poly.pdbx_seq_one_letter_code
_entity_poly.pdbx_strand_id
1 'polypeptide(L)'
;MLNKIKKVLSSVALIKQIAVGLVIGILIAVFTPTVIPVVKIFGDLFVKALKGVAPVLVFFLVMNAMAQKKEGTNANMKPIIILYVIGTFCASLVGVALSFLFPTVFHLQVAADAKLAPPSGIIEVLHNVILSVVDNPVNALLTANYIGILAWAIIAGLALKSYANGTTKSVLDDIARAITQVVTWVIHFAPLGIMGLVADSVGTAGVDALLGYAKLLAVLIGAYILVALVMNPIIVFLNVHHNPYPLVWTTIRESGVYAFFTRSSAANIPVNLTLCKRLGLNPDTFTISIPLGATINMAGASITISVLALAAANTLGIVVDLPTALLLCLISTVGACGASGVAGGSLLLIPVACASFGISNDIAMQVVGVGFIISVLEDACETALNSSSDVLFTAVAEFSERRKNGTFDPKDMVPHN
;
A
#
# COMPACT_ATOMS: atom_id res chain seq x y z
N MET A 1 1.45 -32.07 -21.77
CA MET A 1 0.83 -30.75 -22.01
C MET A 1 0.91 -29.83 -20.82
N LEU A 2 0.47 -30.25 -19.63
CA LEU A 2 0.51 -29.46 -18.38
C LEU A 2 1.92 -28.93 -18.03
N ASN A 3 2.97 -29.73 -18.16
CA ASN A 3 4.35 -29.31 -17.86
C ASN A 3 4.89 -28.24 -18.84
N LYS A 4 4.44 -28.24 -20.10
CA LYS A 4 4.78 -27.18 -21.07
C LYS A 4 4.05 -25.88 -20.72
N ILE A 5 2.76 -25.94 -20.35
CA ILE A 5 1.97 -24.78 -19.92
C ILE A 5 2.58 -24.18 -18.64
N LYS A 6 2.92 -25.01 -17.65
CA LYS A 6 3.57 -24.56 -16.41
C LYS A 6 4.91 -23.88 -16.68
N LYS A 7 5.71 -24.40 -17.60
CA LYS A 7 7.02 -23.81 -17.98
C LYS A 7 6.86 -22.50 -18.73
N VAL A 8 5.84 -22.33 -19.57
CA VAL A 8 5.52 -21.07 -20.27
C VAL A 8 4.97 -20.04 -19.28
N LEU A 9 4.03 -20.43 -18.42
CA LEU A 9 3.47 -19.53 -17.40
C LEU A 9 4.54 -19.05 -16.41
N SER A 10 5.48 -19.92 -15.99
CA SER A 10 6.57 -19.52 -15.09
C SER A 10 7.64 -18.64 -15.75
N SER A 11 7.72 -18.61 -17.08
CA SER A 11 8.66 -17.75 -17.83
C SER A 11 8.11 -16.35 -18.13
N VAL A 12 6.79 -16.15 -17.99
CA VAL A 12 6.12 -14.87 -18.25
C VAL A 12 5.87 -14.15 -16.93
N ALA A 13 6.31 -12.90 -16.83
CA ALA A 13 6.07 -12.09 -15.62
C ALA A 13 4.55 -12.02 -15.28
N LEU A 14 4.21 -12.13 -14.00
CA LEU A 14 2.82 -12.15 -13.50
C LEU A 14 2.00 -10.96 -14.01
N ILE A 15 2.62 -9.77 -14.09
CA ILE A 15 1.97 -8.56 -14.63
C ILE A 15 1.47 -8.73 -16.07
N LYS A 16 2.24 -9.41 -16.93
CA LYS A 16 1.81 -9.69 -18.30
C LYS A 16 0.64 -10.68 -18.34
N GLN A 17 0.66 -11.66 -17.43
CA GLN A 17 -0.45 -12.63 -17.29
C GLN A 17 -1.72 -11.91 -16.81
N ILE A 18 -1.64 -10.99 -15.87
CA ILE A 18 -2.75 -10.16 -15.37
C ILE A 18 -3.31 -9.30 -16.52
N ALA A 19 -2.45 -8.61 -17.27
CA ALA A 19 -2.87 -7.81 -18.41
C ALA A 19 -3.60 -8.65 -19.49
N VAL A 20 -3.11 -9.86 -19.76
CA VAL A 20 -3.79 -10.81 -20.66
C VAL A 20 -5.14 -11.23 -20.08
N GLY A 21 -5.21 -11.56 -18.78
CA GLY A 21 -6.47 -11.88 -18.11
C GLY A 21 -7.50 -10.77 -18.21
N LEU A 22 -7.09 -9.52 -18.00
CA LEU A 22 -7.93 -8.33 -18.14
C LEU A 22 -8.49 -8.21 -19.56
N VAL A 23 -7.63 -8.31 -20.59
CA VAL A 23 -8.05 -8.23 -22.00
C VAL A 23 -9.03 -9.36 -22.33
N ILE A 24 -8.74 -10.59 -21.90
CA ILE A 24 -9.65 -11.74 -22.12
C ILE A 24 -10.99 -11.50 -21.42
N GLY A 25 -11.01 -10.97 -20.20
CA GLY A 25 -12.22 -10.62 -19.46
C GLY A 25 -13.10 -9.63 -20.23
N ILE A 26 -12.50 -8.56 -20.78
CA ILE A 26 -13.21 -7.59 -21.64
C ILE A 26 -13.77 -8.27 -22.90
N LEU A 27 -12.96 -9.08 -23.59
CA LEU A 27 -13.40 -9.77 -24.80
C LEU A 27 -14.56 -10.74 -24.51
N ILE A 28 -14.52 -11.46 -23.39
CA ILE A 28 -15.64 -12.33 -22.97
C ILE A 28 -16.91 -11.51 -22.75
N ALA A 29 -16.80 -10.37 -22.03
CA ALA A 29 -17.95 -9.52 -21.74
C ALA A 29 -18.62 -8.96 -23.01
N VAL A 30 -17.80 -8.58 -24.01
CA VAL A 30 -18.30 -7.95 -25.26
C VAL A 30 -18.79 -8.99 -26.27
N PHE A 31 -18.06 -10.07 -26.46
CA PHE A 31 -18.33 -11.01 -27.57
C PHE A 31 -19.05 -12.29 -27.15
N THR A 32 -18.91 -12.72 -25.89
CA THR A 32 -19.46 -13.98 -25.40
C THR A 32 -20.09 -13.85 -24.01
N PRO A 33 -21.08 -12.97 -23.82
CA PRO A 33 -21.64 -12.69 -22.47
C PRO A 33 -22.26 -13.92 -21.80
N THR A 34 -22.66 -14.93 -22.56
CA THR A 34 -23.20 -16.20 -22.03
C THR A 34 -22.19 -17.00 -21.20
N VAL A 35 -20.88 -16.75 -21.37
CA VAL A 35 -19.80 -17.42 -20.63
C VAL A 35 -19.48 -16.71 -19.30
N ILE A 36 -19.98 -15.48 -19.11
CA ILE A 36 -19.70 -14.69 -17.90
C ILE A 36 -19.99 -15.46 -16.60
N PRO A 37 -21.15 -16.15 -16.41
CA PRO A 37 -21.44 -16.87 -15.18
C PRO A 37 -20.38 -17.93 -14.83
N VAL A 38 -19.76 -18.54 -15.84
CA VAL A 38 -18.71 -19.55 -15.64
C VAL A 38 -17.37 -18.90 -15.24
N VAL A 39 -16.97 -17.84 -15.93
CA VAL A 39 -15.68 -17.19 -15.64
C VAL A 39 -15.73 -16.34 -14.36
N LYS A 40 -16.89 -15.81 -13.97
CA LYS A 40 -17.12 -15.12 -12.71
C LYS A 40 -16.69 -15.95 -11.50
N ILE A 41 -16.85 -17.29 -11.56
CA ILE A 41 -16.44 -18.20 -10.48
C ILE A 41 -14.96 -17.99 -10.12
N PHE A 42 -14.09 -17.74 -11.11
CA PHE A 42 -12.67 -17.47 -10.83
C PHE A 42 -12.47 -16.14 -10.09
N GLY A 43 -13.26 -15.12 -10.45
CA GLY A 43 -13.27 -13.83 -9.74
C GLY A 43 -13.71 -13.99 -8.28
N ASP A 44 -14.82 -14.67 -8.06
CA ASP A 44 -15.37 -14.94 -6.73
C ASP A 44 -14.42 -15.75 -5.87
N LEU A 45 -13.77 -16.79 -6.44
CA LEU A 45 -12.76 -17.59 -5.75
C LEU A 45 -11.54 -16.73 -5.34
N PHE A 46 -11.10 -15.85 -6.23
CA PHE A 46 -9.95 -14.98 -5.96
C PHE A 46 -10.26 -14.03 -4.79
N VAL A 47 -11.40 -13.32 -4.84
CA VAL A 47 -11.81 -12.40 -3.78
C VAL A 47 -12.04 -13.14 -2.45
N LYS A 48 -12.68 -14.33 -2.48
CA LYS A 48 -12.88 -15.15 -1.27
C LYS A 48 -11.56 -15.63 -0.68
N ALA A 49 -10.60 -16.05 -1.51
CA ALA A 49 -9.27 -16.45 -1.04
C ALA A 49 -8.53 -15.29 -0.37
N LEU A 50 -8.55 -14.09 -0.97
CA LEU A 50 -7.98 -12.88 -0.37
C LEU A 50 -8.67 -12.55 0.95
N LYS A 51 -10.00 -12.57 0.99
CA LYS A 51 -10.79 -12.34 2.21
C LYS A 51 -10.41 -13.30 3.35
N GLY A 52 -10.17 -14.57 3.01
CA GLY A 52 -9.79 -15.58 4.01
C GLY A 52 -8.39 -15.39 4.60
N VAL A 53 -7.46 -14.85 3.83
CA VAL A 53 -6.05 -14.70 4.24
C VAL A 53 -5.74 -13.32 4.82
N ALA A 54 -6.43 -12.26 4.37
CA ALA A 54 -6.09 -10.89 4.69
C ALA A 54 -6.08 -10.57 6.21
N PRO A 55 -7.04 -11.00 7.05
CA PRO A 55 -7.02 -10.73 8.49
C PRO A 55 -5.77 -11.29 9.17
N VAL A 56 -5.42 -12.53 8.84
CA VAL A 56 -4.25 -13.24 9.40
C VAL A 56 -2.95 -12.58 8.92
N LEU A 57 -2.89 -12.23 7.64
CA LEU A 57 -1.75 -11.51 7.06
C LEU A 57 -1.50 -10.19 7.80
N VAL A 58 -2.51 -9.32 7.90
CA VAL A 58 -2.40 -8.01 8.54
C VAL A 58 -1.93 -8.16 9.98
N PHE A 59 -2.51 -9.10 10.74
CA PHE A 59 -2.13 -9.35 12.13
C PHE A 59 -0.64 -9.70 12.26
N PHE A 60 -0.17 -10.73 11.55
CA PHE A 60 1.21 -11.20 11.71
C PHE A 60 2.25 -10.27 11.09
N LEU A 61 1.95 -9.60 9.96
CA LEU A 61 2.89 -8.66 9.36
C LEU A 61 3.11 -7.44 10.24
N VAL A 62 2.03 -6.82 10.72
CA VAL A 62 2.13 -5.64 11.59
C VAL A 62 2.79 -6.01 12.92
N MET A 63 2.41 -7.13 13.53
CA MET A 63 3.02 -7.61 14.77
C MET A 63 4.52 -7.85 14.59
N ASN A 64 4.92 -8.52 13.49
CA ASN A 64 6.33 -8.75 13.18
C ASN A 64 7.09 -7.43 12.97
N ALA A 65 6.54 -6.51 12.17
CA ALA A 65 7.16 -5.20 11.92
C ALA A 65 7.42 -4.41 13.22
N MET A 66 6.47 -4.47 14.17
CA MET A 66 6.62 -3.80 15.48
C MET A 66 7.62 -4.52 16.38
N ALA A 67 7.62 -5.87 16.39
CA ALA A 67 8.51 -6.67 17.23
C ALA A 67 9.98 -6.61 16.80
N GLN A 68 10.24 -6.56 15.48
CA GLN A 68 11.60 -6.53 14.91
C GLN A 68 12.29 -5.17 15.02
N LYS A 69 11.56 -4.11 15.39
CA LYS A 69 12.11 -2.75 15.47
C LYS A 69 13.26 -2.71 16.49
N LYS A 70 14.50 -2.64 16.01
CA LYS A 70 15.70 -2.51 16.83
C LYS A 70 15.72 -1.14 17.51
N GLU A 71 16.11 -1.10 18.78
CA GLU A 71 16.46 0.16 19.42
C GLU A 71 17.77 0.67 18.83
N GLY A 72 17.76 1.93 18.38
CA GLY A 72 18.88 2.48 17.62
C GLY A 72 20.17 2.51 18.43
N THR A 73 21.15 1.79 17.96
CA THR A 73 22.55 2.13 18.19
C THR A 73 22.82 3.50 17.54
N ASN A 74 23.57 4.37 18.16
CA ASN A 74 24.14 5.68 17.80
C ASN A 74 23.83 6.34 16.42
N ALA A 75 23.10 5.70 15.55
CA ALA A 75 22.60 6.24 14.30
C ALA A 75 21.49 7.25 14.57
N ASN A 76 21.54 8.40 13.92
CA ASN A 76 20.54 9.45 14.06
C ASN A 76 19.22 9.06 13.36
N MET A 77 18.61 7.94 13.80
CA MET A 77 17.41 7.35 13.20
C MET A 77 16.13 8.14 13.46
N LYS A 78 16.10 8.92 14.55
CA LYS A 78 14.88 9.66 14.93
C LYS A 78 14.39 10.63 13.86
N PRO A 79 15.23 11.49 13.25
CA PRO A 79 14.80 12.36 12.15
C PRO A 79 14.30 11.58 10.94
N ILE A 80 14.94 10.46 10.60
CA ILE A 80 14.55 9.63 9.44
C ILE A 80 13.15 9.03 9.65
N ILE A 81 12.91 8.44 10.83
CA ILE A 81 11.61 7.85 11.16
C ILE A 81 10.51 8.93 11.15
N ILE A 82 10.80 10.12 11.67
CA ILE A 82 9.87 11.25 11.63
C ILE A 82 9.55 11.63 10.18
N LEU A 83 10.55 11.72 9.30
CA LEU A 83 10.36 12.03 7.88
C LEU A 83 9.56 10.94 7.18
N TYR A 84 9.79 9.66 7.48
CA TYR A 84 9.01 8.55 6.94
C TYR A 84 7.51 8.68 7.31
N VAL A 85 7.22 8.92 8.59
CA VAL A 85 5.84 9.05 9.06
C VAL A 85 5.17 10.30 8.51
N ILE A 86 5.85 11.46 8.56
CA ILE A 86 5.32 12.72 8.02
C ILE A 86 5.13 12.61 6.51
N GLY A 87 6.10 12.06 5.78
CA GLY A 87 6.00 11.86 4.34
C GLY A 87 4.83 10.97 3.95
N THR A 88 4.64 9.85 4.68
CA THR A 88 3.51 8.94 4.46
C THR A 88 2.17 9.61 4.77
N PHE A 89 2.07 10.37 5.85
CA PHE A 89 0.85 11.11 6.21
C PHE A 89 0.53 12.21 5.19
N CYS A 90 1.53 13.02 4.80
CA CYS A 90 1.35 14.06 3.78
C CYS A 90 0.97 13.46 2.41
N ALA A 91 1.50 12.28 2.08
CA ALA A 91 1.11 11.58 0.85
C ALA A 91 -0.37 11.18 0.89
N SER A 92 -0.86 10.65 2.00
CA SER A 92 -2.29 10.37 2.18
C SER A 92 -3.15 11.64 2.05
N LEU A 93 -2.71 12.76 2.65
CA LEU A 93 -3.40 14.05 2.49
C LEU A 93 -3.52 14.49 1.02
N VAL A 94 -2.47 14.30 0.23
CA VAL A 94 -2.49 14.58 -1.22
C VAL A 94 -3.49 13.67 -1.93
N GLY A 95 -3.49 12.37 -1.62
CA GLY A 95 -4.45 11.40 -2.17
C GLY A 95 -5.89 11.77 -1.85
N VAL A 96 -6.16 12.11 -0.58
CA VAL A 96 -7.48 12.58 -0.10
C VAL A 96 -7.90 13.87 -0.81
N ALA A 97 -7.01 14.87 -0.89
CA ALA A 97 -7.31 16.13 -1.56
C ALA A 97 -7.68 15.92 -3.05
N LEU A 98 -6.92 15.08 -3.77
CA LEU A 98 -7.25 14.75 -5.15
C LEU A 98 -8.54 13.95 -5.27
N SER A 99 -8.86 13.07 -4.32
CA SER A 99 -10.14 12.35 -4.31
C SER A 99 -11.34 13.27 -4.08
N PHE A 100 -11.19 14.35 -3.30
CA PHE A 100 -12.23 15.37 -3.17
C PHE A 100 -12.37 16.26 -4.42
N LEU A 101 -11.25 16.60 -5.07
CA LEU A 101 -11.25 17.40 -6.31
C LEU A 101 -11.77 16.59 -7.50
N PHE A 102 -11.48 15.32 -7.55
CA PHE A 102 -11.83 14.39 -8.62
C PHE A 102 -12.53 13.15 -8.09
N PRO A 103 -13.76 13.28 -7.56
CA PRO A 103 -14.49 12.13 -7.00
C PRO A 103 -14.58 11.00 -8.03
N THR A 104 -14.20 9.80 -7.61
CA THR A 104 -14.26 8.60 -8.44
C THR A 104 -15.32 7.65 -7.91
N VAL A 105 -16.00 6.98 -8.82
CA VAL A 105 -16.96 5.93 -8.56
C VAL A 105 -16.66 4.73 -9.44
N PHE A 106 -16.99 3.54 -8.97
CA PHE A 106 -16.83 2.30 -9.72
C PHE A 106 -17.95 1.32 -9.39
N HIS A 107 -18.10 0.28 -10.20
CA HIS A 107 -19.17 -0.67 -10.00
C HIS A 107 -18.90 -1.57 -8.79
N LEU A 108 -19.82 -1.58 -7.81
CA LEU A 108 -19.84 -2.50 -6.68
C LEU A 108 -21.15 -3.27 -6.69
N GLN A 109 -21.09 -4.56 -6.38
CA GLN A 109 -22.29 -5.37 -6.16
C GLN A 109 -22.74 -5.19 -4.71
N VAL A 110 -23.70 -4.30 -4.51
CA VAL A 110 -24.30 -4.06 -3.19
C VAL A 110 -25.59 -4.88 -3.13
N ALA A 111 -25.72 -5.75 -2.12
CA ALA A 111 -26.96 -6.46 -1.90
C ALA A 111 -28.10 -5.45 -1.61
N ALA A 112 -29.30 -5.69 -2.17
CA ALA A 112 -30.44 -4.80 -2.00
C ALA A 112 -30.82 -4.54 -0.52
N ASP A 113 -30.47 -5.48 0.36
CA ASP A 113 -30.74 -5.41 1.80
C ASP A 113 -29.55 -4.87 2.63
N ALA A 114 -28.46 -4.44 1.98
CA ALA A 114 -27.33 -3.86 2.68
C ALA A 114 -27.75 -2.52 3.32
N LYS A 115 -28.02 -2.54 4.60
CA LYS A 115 -28.25 -1.33 5.38
C LYS A 115 -26.92 -0.60 5.50
N LEU A 116 -26.65 0.27 4.54
CA LEU A 116 -25.57 1.25 4.66
C LEU A 116 -26.06 2.29 5.67
N ALA A 117 -25.50 2.26 6.86
CA ALA A 117 -25.69 3.29 7.89
C ALA A 117 -24.38 4.09 7.96
N PRO A 118 -24.17 5.07 7.05
CA PRO A 118 -22.99 5.91 7.13
C PRO A 118 -22.99 6.65 8.47
N PRO A 119 -21.84 6.77 9.13
CA PRO A 119 -21.75 7.51 10.39
C PRO A 119 -22.19 8.96 10.18
N SER A 120 -22.90 9.51 11.13
CA SER A 120 -23.49 10.87 11.08
C SER A 120 -22.42 11.99 11.20
N GLY A 121 -21.17 11.64 11.49
CA GLY A 121 -20.05 12.56 11.58
C GLY A 121 -18.87 11.98 12.36
N ILE A 122 -17.81 12.80 12.55
CA ILE A 122 -16.55 12.37 13.16
C ILE A 122 -16.70 11.76 14.56
N ILE A 123 -17.65 12.23 15.36
CA ILE A 123 -17.85 11.71 16.74
C ILE A 123 -18.28 10.25 16.69
N GLU A 124 -19.22 9.91 15.81
CA GLU A 124 -19.68 8.54 15.64
C GLU A 124 -18.58 7.66 15.05
N VAL A 125 -17.82 8.17 14.07
CA VAL A 125 -16.66 7.47 13.51
C VAL A 125 -15.62 7.18 14.60
N LEU A 126 -15.24 8.18 15.41
CA LEU A 126 -14.30 8.00 16.52
C LEU A 126 -14.79 7.01 17.56
N HIS A 127 -16.09 7.08 17.92
CA HIS A 127 -16.70 6.13 18.83
C HIS A 127 -16.60 4.69 18.30
N ASN A 128 -16.96 4.47 17.03
CA ASN A 128 -16.89 3.16 16.40
C ASN A 128 -15.47 2.64 16.29
N VAL A 129 -14.51 3.51 15.92
CA VAL A 129 -13.08 3.17 15.86
C VAL A 129 -12.55 2.76 17.24
N ILE A 130 -12.83 3.55 18.29
CA ILE A 130 -12.38 3.26 19.66
C ILE A 130 -12.96 1.93 20.17
N LEU A 131 -14.24 1.68 19.95
CA LEU A 131 -14.87 0.41 20.36
C LEU A 131 -14.30 -0.78 19.56
N SER A 132 -14.03 -0.59 18.27
CA SER A 132 -13.41 -1.63 17.44
C SER A 132 -12.00 -2.00 17.88
N VAL A 133 -11.24 -1.04 18.45
CA VAL A 133 -9.89 -1.27 19.00
C VAL A 133 -9.93 -2.22 20.21
N VAL A 134 -10.96 -2.15 21.05
CA VAL A 134 -11.06 -2.89 22.32
C VAL A 134 -11.73 -4.26 22.15
N ASP A 135 -11.97 -4.70 20.93
CA ASP A 135 -12.53 -6.01 20.64
C ASP A 135 -11.60 -7.16 21.09
N ASN A 136 -12.16 -8.35 21.33
CA ASN A 136 -11.37 -9.54 21.60
C ASN A 136 -10.50 -9.88 20.38
N PRO A 137 -9.19 -10.17 20.51
CA PRO A 137 -8.30 -10.41 19.38
C PRO A 137 -8.72 -11.58 18.50
N VAL A 138 -9.28 -12.64 19.09
CA VAL A 138 -9.78 -13.80 18.34
C VAL A 138 -11.07 -13.45 17.60
N ASN A 139 -11.97 -12.70 18.25
CA ASN A 139 -13.19 -12.22 17.61
C ASN A 139 -12.86 -11.26 16.47
N ALA A 140 -11.92 -10.33 16.67
CA ALA A 140 -11.47 -9.42 15.63
C ALA A 140 -10.97 -10.16 14.37
N LEU A 141 -10.22 -11.25 14.55
CA LEU A 141 -9.78 -12.09 13.44
C LEU A 141 -10.94 -12.83 12.77
N LEU A 142 -11.87 -13.39 13.54
CA LEU A 142 -13.02 -14.15 13.03
C LEU A 142 -14.00 -13.27 12.24
N THR A 143 -14.26 -12.06 12.74
CA THR A 143 -15.20 -11.10 12.13
C THR A 143 -14.55 -10.18 11.12
N ALA A 144 -13.24 -10.29 10.93
CA ALA A 144 -12.43 -9.38 10.12
C ALA A 144 -12.60 -7.89 10.54
N ASN A 145 -12.61 -7.65 11.87
CA ASN A 145 -12.54 -6.30 12.43
C ASN A 145 -11.10 -5.78 12.27
N TYR A 146 -10.78 -5.19 11.11
CA TYR A 146 -9.42 -4.77 10.77
C TYR A 146 -8.85 -3.71 11.71
N ILE A 147 -9.68 -2.84 12.28
CA ILE A 147 -9.23 -1.84 13.26
C ILE A 147 -8.75 -2.55 14.54
N GLY A 148 -9.51 -3.50 15.04
CA GLY A 148 -9.13 -4.35 16.18
C GLY A 148 -7.91 -5.21 15.88
N ILE A 149 -7.86 -5.82 14.70
CA ILE A 149 -6.70 -6.61 14.24
C ILE A 149 -5.43 -5.77 14.24
N LEU A 150 -5.47 -4.57 13.65
CA LEU A 150 -4.33 -3.65 13.60
C LEU A 150 -3.89 -3.21 15.00
N ALA A 151 -4.83 -2.85 15.85
CA ALA A 151 -4.55 -2.44 17.23
C ALA A 151 -3.87 -3.56 18.03
N TRP A 152 -4.42 -4.77 17.99
CA TRP A 152 -3.84 -5.91 18.68
C TRP A 152 -2.49 -6.34 18.10
N ALA A 153 -2.31 -6.25 16.80
CA ALA A 153 -1.01 -6.52 16.16
C ALA A 153 0.06 -5.54 16.64
N ILE A 154 -0.27 -4.25 16.74
CA ILE A 154 0.65 -3.22 17.26
C ILE A 154 0.97 -3.49 18.74
N ILE A 155 -0.05 -3.70 19.58
CA ILE A 155 0.12 -3.94 21.03
C ILE A 155 0.97 -5.20 21.28
N ALA A 156 0.63 -6.32 20.63
CA ALA A 156 1.37 -7.58 20.75
C ALA A 156 2.81 -7.45 20.22
N GLY A 157 2.99 -6.74 19.10
CA GLY A 157 4.32 -6.49 18.52
C GLY A 157 5.21 -5.64 19.44
N LEU A 158 4.66 -4.60 20.06
CA LEU A 158 5.38 -3.76 21.03
C LEU A 158 5.72 -4.56 22.31
N ALA A 159 4.81 -5.39 22.80
CA ALA A 159 5.09 -6.28 23.92
C ALA A 159 6.21 -7.27 23.56
N LEU A 160 6.15 -7.92 22.41
CA LEU A 160 7.19 -8.85 21.95
C LEU A 160 8.53 -8.13 21.73
N LYS A 161 8.53 -6.87 21.30
CA LYS A 161 9.77 -6.08 21.18
C LYS A 161 10.55 -6.05 22.50
N SER A 162 9.84 -5.90 23.63
CA SER A 162 10.45 -5.75 24.96
C SER A 162 10.81 -7.08 25.62
N TYR A 163 9.98 -8.13 25.41
CA TYR A 163 10.12 -9.40 26.14
C TYR A 163 10.66 -10.57 25.30
N ALA A 164 10.54 -10.50 23.95
CA ALA A 164 10.95 -11.61 23.12
C ALA A 164 12.47 -11.66 22.93
N ASN A 165 13.04 -12.85 23.09
CA ASN A 165 14.44 -13.14 22.74
C ASN A 165 14.61 -13.24 21.21
N GLY A 166 15.87 -13.38 20.74
CA GLY A 166 16.18 -13.49 19.31
C GLY A 166 15.51 -14.69 18.63
N THR A 167 15.38 -15.82 19.31
CA THR A 167 14.72 -17.02 18.78
C THR A 167 13.22 -16.77 18.54
N THR A 168 12.52 -16.18 19.52
CA THR A 168 11.10 -15.84 19.37
C THR A 168 10.86 -14.87 18.23
N LYS A 169 11.73 -13.86 18.08
CA LYS A 169 11.66 -12.89 16.96
C LYS A 169 11.90 -13.58 15.62
N SER A 170 12.83 -14.53 15.55
CA SER A 170 13.06 -15.31 14.33
C SER A 170 11.85 -16.17 13.97
N VAL A 171 11.24 -16.88 14.94
CA VAL A 171 10.02 -17.67 14.71
C VAL A 171 8.88 -16.79 14.21
N LEU A 172 8.70 -15.58 14.79
CA LEU A 172 7.67 -14.65 14.33
C LEU A 172 7.91 -14.20 12.89
N ASP A 173 9.16 -13.93 12.50
CA ASP A 173 9.54 -13.58 11.13
C ASP A 173 9.26 -14.76 10.17
N ASP A 174 9.58 -15.99 10.55
CA ASP A 174 9.29 -17.17 9.75
C ASP A 174 7.78 -17.38 9.54
N ILE A 175 6.95 -17.15 10.57
CA ILE A 175 5.48 -17.18 10.45
C ILE A 175 4.99 -16.08 9.50
N ALA A 176 5.47 -14.85 9.65
CA ALA A 176 5.09 -13.76 8.79
C ALA A 176 5.46 -14.02 7.31
N ARG A 177 6.65 -14.60 7.07
CA ARG A 177 7.08 -15.02 5.72
C ARG A 177 6.21 -16.15 5.18
N ALA A 178 5.88 -17.16 5.99
CA ALA A 178 5.03 -18.27 5.56
C ALA A 178 3.63 -17.77 5.13
N ILE A 179 3.02 -16.86 5.91
CA ILE A 179 1.71 -16.28 5.58
C ILE A 179 1.82 -15.42 4.31
N THR A 180 2.89 -14.61 4.17
CA THR A 180 3.16 -13.84 2.95
C THR A 180 3.29 -14.75 1.73
N GLN A 181 3.91 -15.94 1.89
CA GLN A 181 4.01 -16.91 0.81
C GLN A 181 2.64 -17.48 0.40
N VAL A 182 1.75 -17.73 1.37
CA VAL A 182 0.36 -18.15 1.06
C VAL A 182 -0.37 -17.08 0.27
N VAL A 183 -0.26 -15.81 0.68
CA VAL A 183 -0.84 -14.68 -0.09
C VAL A 183 -0.24 -14.61 -1.50
N THR A 184 1.07 -14.80 -1.62
CA THR A 184 1.73 -14.85 -2.94
C THR A 184 1.13 -15.94 -3.84
N TRP A 185 0.80 -17.10 -3.30
CA TRP A 185 0.11 -18.15 -4.07
C TRP A 185 -1.29 -17.71 -4.52
N VAL A 186 -2.04 -17.04 -3.65
CA VAL A 186 -3.35 -16.48 -4.01
C VAL A 186 -3.19 -15.42 -5.11
N ILE A 187 -2.19 -14.54 -5.01
CA ILE A 187 -1.91 -13.51 -6.02
C ILE A 187 -1.49 -14.13 -7.36
N HIS A 188 -0.84 -15.28 -7.38
CA HIS A 188 -0.55 -15.99 -8.65
C HIS A 188 -1.81 -16.48 -9.37
N PHE A 189 -2.94 -16.58 -8.67
CA PHE A 189 -4.25 -16.85 -9.28
C PHE A 189 -4.94 -15.60 -9.85
N ALA A 190 -4.40 -14.39 -9.58
CA ALA A 190 -4.97 -13.12 -10.03
C ALA A 190 -5.25 -13.03 -11.55
N PRO A 191 -4.44 -13.58 -12.48
CA PRO A 191 -4.77 -13.51 -13.91
C PRO A 191 -6.15 -14.09 -14.25
N LEU A 192 -6.51 -15.21 -13.64
CA LEU A 192 -7.84 -15.83 -13.79
C LEU A 192 -8.91 -15.09 -12.98
N GLY A 193 -8.56 -14.68 -11.76
CA GLY A 193 -9.45 -13.91 -10.90
C GLY A 193 -9.86 -12.58 -11.52
N ILE A 194 -8.91 -11.82 -12.05
CA ILE A 194 -9.14 -10.52 -12.70
C ILE A 194 -9.92 -10.70 -14.01
N MET A 195 -9.63 -11.74 -14.80
CA MET A 195 -10.42 -12.09 -15.97
C MET A 195 -11.91 -12.23 -15.59
N GLY A 196 -12.23 -12.98 -14.53
CA GLY A 196 -13.59 -13.19 -14.06
C GLY A 196 -14.25 -11.92 -13.54
N LEU A 197 -13.53 -11.12 -12.71
CA LEU A 197 -14.03 -9.85 -12.17
C LEU A 197 -14.32 -8.82 -13.27
N VAL A 198 -13.42 -8.70 -14.25
CA VAL A 198 -13.59 -7.76 -15.36
C VAL A 198 -14.72 -8.19 -16.29
N ALA A 199 -14.82 -9.50 -16.59
CA ALA A 199 -15.94 -10.01 -17.39
C ALA A 199 -17.29 -9.73 -16.73
N ASP A 200 -17.40 -9.93 -15.41
CA ASP A 200 -18.62 -9.63 -14.66
C ASP A 200 -18.92 -8.12 -14.60
N SER A 201 -17.93 -7.29 -14.28
CA SER A 201 -18.09 -5.83 -14.18
C SER A 201 -18.48 -5.20 -15.51
N VAL A 202 -17.80 -5.58 -16.61
CA VAL A 202 -18.12 -5.04 -17.94
C VAL A 202 -19.43 -5.61 -18.47
N GLY A 203 -19.73 -6.87 -18.16
CA GLY A 203 -20.99 -7.52 -18.55
C GLY A 203 -22.22 -6.93 -17.87
N THR A 204 -22.08 -6.45 -16.62
CA THR A 204 -23.18 -5.87 -15.84
C THR A 204 -23.31 -4.36 -15.99
N ALA A 205 -22.21 -3.62 -16.00
CA ALA A 205 -22.18 -2.15 -16.03
C ALA A 205 -21.73 -1.56 -17.39
N GLY A 206 -21.43 -2.42 -18.36
CA GLY A 206 -20.97 -1.98 -19.68
C GLY A 206 -19.53 -1.44 -19.65
N VAL A 207 -19.13 -0.79 -20.76
CA VAL A 207 -17.79 -0.19 -20.93
C VAL A 207 -17.55 0.96 -19.94
N ASP A 208 -18.60 1.55 -19.39
CA ASP A 208 -18.50 2.63 -18.39
C ASP A 208 -17.79 2.19 -17.10
N ALA A 209 -17.83 0.90 -16.75
CA ALA A 209 -17.03 0.36 -15.66
C ALA A 209 -15.52 0.57 -15.87
N LEU A 210 -15.05 0.40 -17.10
CA LEU A 210 -13.64 0.62 -17.45
C LEU A 210 -13.23 2.09 -17.35
N LEU A 211 -14.15 3.02 -17.68
CA LEU A 211 -13.92 4.46 -17.52
C LEU A 211 -13.79 4.83 -16.04
N GLY A 212 -14.60 4.22 -15.17
CA GLY A 212 -14.45 4.38 -13.71
C GLY A 212 -13.08 3.92 -13.21
N TYR A 213 -12.61 2.77 -13.65
CA TYR A 213 -11.27 2.27 -13.29
C TYR A 213 -10.15 3.14 -13.86
N ALA A 214 -10.27 3.61 -15.09
CA ALA A 214 -9.31 4.52 -15.71
C ALA A 214 -9.23 5.87 -14.96
N LYS A 215 -10.38 6.44 -14.57
CA LYS A 215 -10.45 7.66 -13.77
C LYS A 215 -9.81 7.48 -12.39
N LEU A 216 -10.12 6.38 -11.71
CA LEU A 216 -9.52 6.03 -10.42
C LEU A 216 -8.00 5.90 -10.54
N LEU A 217 -7.51 5.19 -11.55
CA LEU A 217 -6.08 5.02 -11.82
C LEU A 217 -5.41 6.36 -12.11
N ALA A 218 -6.07 7.25 -12.86
CA ALA A 218 -5.56 8.59 -13.14
C ALA A 218 -5.42 9.44 -11.86
N VAL A 219 -6.36 9.36 -10.94
CA VAL A 219 -6.28 10.04 -9.63
C VAL A 219 -5.13 9.50 -8.80
N LEU A 220 -4.96 8.17 -8.75
CA LEU A 220 -3.85 7.53 -8.04
C LEU A 220 -2.48 7.93 -8.62
N ILE A 221 -2.29 7.79 -9.94
CA ILE A 221 -1.04 8.17 -10.61
C ILE A 221 -0.78 9.67 -10.44
N GLY A 222 -1.81 10.50 -10.55
CA GLY A 222 -1.72 11.94 -10.29
C GLY A 222 -1.23 12.23 -8.87
N ALA A 223 -1.74 11.51 -7.87
CA ALA A 223 -1.31 11.64 -6.49
C ALA A 223 0.16 11.21 -6.30
N TYR A 224 0.58 10.09 -6.87
CA TYR A 224 1.97 9.65 -6.80
C TYR A 224 2.94 10.65 -7.43
N ILE A 225 2.59 11.18 -8.61
CA ILE A 225 3.39 12.20 -9.29
C ILE A 225 3.45 13.49 -8.47
N LEU A 226 2.32 13.94 -7.94
CA LEU A 226 2.27 15.17 -7.13
C LEU A 226 3.10 15.02 -5.84
N VAL A 227 3.05 13.87 -5.19
CA VAL A 227 3.90 13.58 -4.03
C VAL A 227 5.37 13.55 -4.43
N ALA A 228 5.73 12.83 -5.49
CA ALA A 228 7.12 12.70 -5.92
C ALA A 228 7.75 14.02 -6.37
N LEU A 229 6.99 14.87 -7.11
CA LEU A 229 7.53 16.05 -7.77
C LEU A 229 7.18 17.38 -7.10
N VAL A 230 6.27 17.40 -6.13
CA VAL A 230 5.89 18.63 -5.41
C VAL A 230 6.06 18.45 -3.91
N MET A 231 5.39 17.47 -3.29
CA MET A 231 5.39 17.32 -1.84
C MET A 231 6.78 16.90 -1.30
N ASN A 232 7.40 15.88 -1.89
CA ASN A 232 8.75 15.46 -1.52
C ASN A 232 9.79 16.58 -1.70
N PRO A 233 9.85 17.31 -2.84
CA PRO A 233 10.69 18.51 -2.96
C PRO A 233 10.46 19.56 -1.88
N ILE A 234 9.20 19.81 -1.48
CA ILE A 234 8.91 20.74 -0.39
C ILE A 234 9.53 20.24 0.93
N ILE A 235 9.39 18.95 1.26
CA ILE A 235 9.98 18.37 2.46
C ILE A 235 11.52 18.50 2.42
N VAL A 236 12.14 18.20 1.27
CA VAL A 236 13.60 18.36 1.10
C VAL A 236 14.00 19.82 1.32
N PHE A 237 13.32 20.77 0.67
CA PHE A 237 13.63 22.19 0.79
C PHE A 237 13.50 22.70 2.23
N LEU A 238 12.45 22.32 2.93
CA LEU A 238 12.23 22.74 4.32
C LEU A 238 13.30 22.22 5.29
N ASN A 239 13.95 21.09 4.98
CA ASN A 239 14.98 20.50 5.83
C ASN A 239 16.39 20.91 5.45
N VAL A 240 16.69 20.92 4.13
CA VAL A 240 18.05 21.15 3.60
C VAL A 240 18.26 22.62 3.24
N HIS A 241 17.20 23.40 2.98
CA HIS A 241 17.20 24.79 2.54
C HIS A 241 18.02 25.04 1.27
N HIS A 242 17.98 24.08 0.36
CA HIS A 242 18.64 24.15 -0.94
C HIS A 242 17.74 23.57 -2.04
N ASN A 243 18.11 23.76 -3.33
CA ASN A 243 17.33 23.23 -4.44
C ASN A 243 17.11 21.71 -4.30
N PRO A 244 15.85 21.21 -4.15
CA PRO A 244 15.58 19.81 -3.86
C PRO A 244 15.73 18.89 -5.07
N TYR A 245 15.57 19.43 -6.29
CA TYR A 245 15.42 18.61 -7.49
C TYR A 245 16.62 17.75 -7.87
N PRO A 246 17.89 18.14 -7.66
CA PRO A 246 19.01 17.24 -7.93
C PRO A 246 18.89 15.92 -7.15
N LEU A 247 18.54 15.96 -5.86
CA LEU A 247 18.37 14.76 -5.04
C LEU A 247 17.10 13.98 -5.43
N VAL A 248 15.99 14.67 -5.63
CA VAL A 248 14.71 14.06 -5.99
C VAL A 248 14.81 13.29 -7.32
N TRP A 249 15.39 13.91 -8.35
CA TRP A 249 15.60 13.23 -9.64
C TRP A 249 16.56 12.05 -9.54
N THR A 250 17.60 12.18 -8.74
CA THR A 250 18.54 11.09 -8.48
C THR A 250 17.82 9.89 -7.87
N THR A 251 17.01 10.10 -6.83
CA THR A 251 16.33 8.99 -6.16
C THR A 251 15.24 8.37 -7.04
N ILE A 252 14.50 9.16 -7.81
CA ILE A 252 13.51 8.64 -8.76
C ILE A 252 14.22 7.79 -9.85
N ARG A 253 15.29 8.32 -10.46
CA ARG A 253 15.96 7.67 -11.58
C ARG A 253 16.68 6.38 -11.16
N GLU A 254 17.40 6.40 -10.05
CA GLU A 254 18.26 5.29 -9.65
C GLU A 254 17.53 4.23 -8.80
N SER A 255 16.61 4.64 -7.96
CA SER A 255 15.79 3.77 -7.11
C SER A 255 14.39 3.55 -7.67
N GLY A 256 13.65 4.65 -7.91
CA GLY A 256 12.25 4.57 -8.31
C GLY A 256 12.01 3.80 -9.60
N VAL A 257 12.83 4.03 -10.63
CA VAL A 257 12.72 3.30 -11.90
C VAL A 257 12.92 1.80 -11.70
N TYR A 258 13.90 1.40 -10.91
CA TYR A 258 14.13 -0.02 -10.64
C TYR A 258 12.98 -0.63 -9.84
N ALA A 259 12.51 0.08 -8.80
CA ALA A 259 11.38 -0.32 -7.99
C ALA A 259 10.07 -0.43 -8.79
N PHE A 260 9.85 0.46 -9.77
CA PHE A 260 8.71 0.41 -10.69
C PHE A 260 8.61 -0.93 -11.42
N PHE A 261 9.73 -1.44 -11.93
CA PHE A 261 9.73 -2.70 -12.67
C PHE A 261 9.70 -3.94 -11.78
N THR A 262 10.32 -3.87 -10.59
CA THR A 262 10.36 -5.01 -9.65
C THR A 262 9.10 -5.12 -8.81
N ARG A 263 8.41 -4.00 -8.56
CA ARG A 263 7.24 -3.88 -7.66
C ARG A 263 7.50 -4.50 -6.29
N SER A 264 8.72 -4.34 -5.78
CA SER A 264 9.14 -4.87 -4.48
C SER A 264 10.16 -3.96 -3.84
N SER A 265 9.76 -3.25 -2.78
CA SER A 265 10.67 -2.44 -1.98
C SER A 265 11.78 -3.30 -1.35
N ALA A 266 11.46 -4.53 -0.96
CA ALA A 266 12.45 -5.46 -0.41
C ALA A 266 13.53 -5.84 -1.45
N ALA A 267 13.15 -6.10 -2.71
CA ALA A 267 14.09 -6.38 -3.79
C ALA A 267 14.95 -5.16 -4.17
N ASN A 268 14.47 -3.95 -3.83
CA ASN A 268 15.18 -2.69 -4.11
C ASN A 268 16.20 -2.30 -3.02
N ILE A 269 16.21 -2.96 -1.86
CA ILE A 269 17.14 -2.66 -0.75
C ILE A 269 18.60 -2.60 -1.23
N PRO A 270 19.16 -3.57 -1.97
CA PRO A 270 20.56 -3.51 -2.42
C PRO A 270 20.85 -2.30 -3.33
N VAL A 271 19.88 -1.91 -4.17
CA VAL A 271 19.98 -0.73 -5.05
C VAL A 271 20.05 0.53 -4.20
N ASN A 272 19.15 0.66 -3.22
CA ASN A 272 19.07 1.80 -2.32
C ASN A 272 20.33 1.93 -1.44
N LEU A 273 20.86 0.82 -0.91
CA LEU A 273 22.13 0.82 -0.15
C LEU A 273 23.29 1.31 -1.00
N THR A 274 23.35 0.85 -2.26
CA THR A 274 24.39 1.27 -3.22
C THR A 274 24.27 2.76 -3.53
N LEU A 275 23.04 3.27 -3.73
CA LEU A 275 22.79 4.68 -3.98
C LEU A 275 23.16 5.55 -2.78
N CYS A 276 22.79 5.15 -1.55
CA CYS A 276 23.20 5.84 -0.34
C CYS A 276 24.72 5.95 -0.19
N LYS A 277 25.44 4.85 -0.50
CA LYS A 277 26.91 4.85 -0.50
C LYS A 277 27.48 5.84 -1.52
N ARG A 278 26.91 5.91 -2.73
CA ARG A 278 27.34 6.86 -3.79
C ARG A 278 27.00 8.31 -3.47
N LEU A 279 25.96 8.55 -2.66
CA LEU A 279 25.63 9.87 -2.11
C LEU A 279 26.51 10.25 -0.92
N GLY A 280 27.49 9.40 -0.54
CA GLY A 280 28.39 9.65 0.58
C GLY A 280 27.72 9.70 1.94
N LEU A 281 26.58 9.01 2.10
CA LEU A 281 25.86 8.93 3.37
C LEU A 281 26.57 8.00 4.36
N ASN A 282 26.30 8.19 5.65
CA ASN A 282 26.88 7.40 6.73
C ASN A 282 26.40 5.93 6.68
N PRO A 283 27.33 4.95 6.52
CA PRO A 283 26.97 3.53 6.47
C PRO A 283 26.23 3.03 7.71
N ASP A 284 26.56 3.51 8.92
CA ASP A 284 25.90 3.11 10.17
C ASP A 284 24.41 3.53 10.18
N THR A 285 24.08 4.58 9.44
CA THR A 285 22.70 5.08 9.31
C THR A 285 21.94 4.35 8.21
N PHE A 286 22.47 4.36 6.96
CA PHE A 286 21.67 3.86 5.84
C PHE A 286 21.51 2.33 5.83
N THR A 287 22.44 1.57 6.42
CA THR A 287 22.28 0.10 6.55
C THR A 287 21.12 -0.30 7.46
N ILE A 288 20.67 0.62 8.31
CA ILE A 288 19.49 0.44 9.18
C ILE A 288 18.26 1.10 8.56
N SER A 289 18.38 2.36 8.09
CA SER A 289 17.23 3.11 7.60
C SER A 289 16.63 2.53 6.32
N ILE A 290 17.43 2.05 5.38
CA ILE A 290 16.92 1.52 4.11
C ILE A 290 16.09 0.24 4.30
N PRO A 291 16.56 -0.82 5.02
CA PRO A 291 15.70 -1.97 5.31
C PRO A 291 14.47 -1.61 6.15
N LEU A 292 14.58 -0.65 7.06
CA LEU A 292 13.45 -0.16 7.84
C LEU A 292 12.45 0.60 6.94
N GLY A 293 12.94 1.48 6.06
CA GLY A 293 12.12 2.25 5.11
C GLY A 293 11.31 1.33 4.21
N ALA A 294 11.93 0.27 3.69
CA ALA A 294 11.25 -0.74 2.86
C ALA A 294 10.04 -1.42 3.54
N THR A 295 9.83 -1.16 4.84
CA THR A 295 8.69 -1.70 5.61
C THR A 295 7.77 -0.62 6.19
N ILE A 296 8.27 0.57 6.55
CA ILE A 296 7.48 1.59 7.23
C ILE A 296 7.31 2.90 6.45
N ASN A 297 8.14 3.14 5.42
CA ASN A 297 8.04 4.34 4.58
C ASN A 297 7.20 4.03 3.34
N MET A 298 5.90 3.98 3.50
CA MET A 298 4.94 3.49 2.53
C MET A 298 3.99 4.61 2.06
N ALA A 299 4.58 5.71 1.57
CA ALA A 299 3.85 6.89 1.10
C ALA A 299 2.84 6.55 -0.02
N GLY A 300 3.25 5.74 -0.99
CA GLY A 300 2.37 5.28 -2.05
C GLY A 300 1.24 4.39 -1.52
N ALA A 301 1.55 3.43 -0.64
CA ALA A 301 0.53 2.57 -0.04
C ALA A 301 -0.54 3.37 0.72
N SER A 302 -0.16 4.43 1.43
CA SER A 302 -1.13 5.27 2.14
C SER A 302 -2.04 6.05 1.17
N ILE A 303 -1.54 6.44 -0.01
CA ILE A 303 -2.36 7.01 -1.10
C ILE A 303 -3.34 5.96 -1.60
N THR A 304 -2.86 4.76 -1.95
CA THR A 304 -3.69 3.66 -2.44
C THR A 304 -4.84 3.37 -1.49
N ILE A 305 -4.54 3.19 -0.19
CA ILE A 305 -5.52 2.87 0.84
C ILE A 305 -6.55 3.99 0.96
N SER A 306 -6.14 5.24 1.06
CA SER A 306 -7.04 6.37 1.27
C SER A 306 -7.90 6.67 0.04
N VAL A 307 -7.32 6.66 -1.17
CA VAL A 307 -8.03 6.95 -2.41
C VAL A 307 -9.07 5.88 -2.72
N LEU A 308 -8.72 4.59 -2.58
CA LEU A 308 -9.65 3.49 -2.81
C LEU A 308 -10.79 3.45 -1.79
N ALA A 309 -10.50 3.75 -0.51
CA ALA A 309 -11.54 3.85 0.51
C ALA A 309 -12.51 5.02 0.25
N LEU A 310 -11.99 6.19 -0.18
CA LEU A 310 -12.85 7.33 -0.56
C LEU A 310 -13.64 7.05 -1.83
N ALA A 311 -13.06 6.38 -2.81
CA ALA A 311 -13.77 5.97 -4.00
C ALA A 311 -14.91 4.99 -3.68
N ALA A 312 -14.71 4.09 -2.71
CA ALA A 312 -15.78 3.24 -2.18
C ALA A 312 -16.87 4.06 -1.48
N ALA A 313 -16.49 5.00 -0.60
CA ALA A 313 -17.45 5.89 0.05
C ALA A 313 -18.27 6.69 -0.97
N ASN A 314 -17.62 7.29 -1.97
CA ASN A 314 -18.29 8.00 -3.07
C ASN A 314 -19.25 7.10 -3.85
N THR A 315 -18.84 5.87 -4.14
CA THR A 315 -19.69 4.88 -4.86
C THR A 315 -20.94 4.53 -4.07
N LEU A 316 -20.83 4.47 -2.73
CA LEU A 316 -21.93 4.16 -1.83
C LEU A 316 -22.76 5.39 -1.40
N GLY A 317 -22.41 6.58 -1.91
CA GLY A 317 -23.09 7.83 -1.54
C GLY A 317 -22.80 8.29 -0.09
N ILE A 318 -21.72 7.78 0.53
CA ILE A 318 -21.29 8.19 1.87
C ILE A 318 -20.59 9.54 1.77
N VAL A 319 -21.13 10.56 2.43
CA VAL A 319 -20.52 11.89 2.52
C VAL A 319 -19.44 11.86 3.60
N VAL A 320 -18.22 12.15 3.21
CA VAL A 320 -17.06 12.19 4.11
C VAL A 320 -16.73 13.65 4.42
N ASP A 321 -16.84 14.03 5.69
CA ASP A 321 -16.42 15.37 6.16
C ASP A 321 -14.90 15.46 6.33
N LEU A 322 -14.38 16.69 6.42
CA LEU A 322 -12.94 16.94 6.54
C LEU A 322 -12.30 16.28 7.78
N PRO A 323 -12.90 16.32 8.98
CA PRO A 323 -12.34 15.60 10.14
C PRO A 323 -12.25 14.09 9.93
N THR A 324 -13.26 13.46 9.34
CA THR A 324 -13.24 12.03 9.01
C THR A 324 -12.18 11.71 7.96
N ALA A 325 -11.99 12.59 6.98
CA ALA A 325 -10.93 12.46 5.98
C ALA A 325 -9.51 12.57 6.58
N LEU A 326 -9.31 13.43 7.58
CA LEU A 326 -8.05 13.50 8.32
C LEU A 326 -7.81 12.25 9.16
N LEU A 327 -8.84 11.70 9.79
CA LEU A 327 -8.76 10.41 10.48
C LEU A 327 -8.41 9.27 9.50
N LEU A 328 -9.00 9.27 8.31
CA LEU A 328 -8.63 8.35 7.24
C LEU A 328 -7.13 8.44 6.92
N CYS A 329 -6.56 9.65 6.81
CA CYS A 329 -5.13 9.83 6.57
C CYS A 329 -4.28 9.19 7.68
N LEU A 330 -4.67 9.33 8.95
CA LEU A 330 -3.99 8.68 10.07
C LEU A 330 -4.08 7.15 9.98
N ILE A 331 -5.29 6.63 9.75
CA ILE A 331 -5.53 5.18 9.62
C ILE A 331 -4.73 4.62 8.44
N SER A 332 -4.75 5.30 7.29
CA SER A 332 -4.00 4.87 6.10
C SER A 332 -2.49 4.90 6.33
N THR A 333 -1.98 5.91 7.07
CA THR A 333 -0.56 6.01 7.41
C THR A 333 -0.13 4.84 8.30
N VAL A 334 -0.89 4.55 9.36
CA VAL A 334 -0.60 3.44 10.28
C VAL A 334 -0.77 2.10 9.55
N GLY A 335 -1.83 1.95 8.76
CA GLY A 335 -2.07 0.76 7.95
C GLY A 335 -0.92 0.52 6.96
N ALA A 336 -0.49 1.56 6.25
CA ALA A 336 0.60 1.47 5.28
C ALA A 336 1.91 0.94 5.89
N CYS A 337 2.21 1.25 7.15
CA CYS A 337 3.37 0.68 7.86
C CYS A 337 3.26 -0.85 8.07
N GLY A 338 2.08 -1.43 7.89
CA GLY A 338 1.84 -2.87 7.89
C GLY A 338 1.79 -3.49 6.49
N ALA A 339 1.89 -2.66 5.43
CA ALA A 339 1.99 -3.18 4.07
C ALA A 339 3.31 -3.94 3.94
N SER A 340 3.22 -5.17 3.48
CA SER A 340 4.43 -5.94 3.14
C SER A 340 5.02 -5.35 1.86
N GLY A 341 6.34 -5.20 1.79
CA GLY A 341 7.05 -4.76 0.57
C GLY A 341 6.95 -5.75 -0.61
N VAL A 342 5.81 -6.44 -0.73
CA VAL A 342 5.44 -7.36 -1.82
C VAL A 342 4.30 -6.77 -2.63
N ALA A 343 4.23 -7.14 -3.91
CA ALA A 343 3.22 -6.66 -4.84
C ALA A 343 1.78 -6.86 -4.30
N GLY A 344 0.98 -5.80 -4.35
CA GLY A 344 -0.43 -5.80 -3.92
C GLY A 344 -0.64 -5.85 -2.40
N GLY A 345 0.42 -5.68 -1.59
CA GLY A 345 0.31 -5.70 -0.13
C GLY A 345 -0.58 -4.59 0.43
N SER A 346 -0.51 -3.40 -0.12
CA SER A 346 -1.33 -2.23 0.26
C SER A 346 -2.81 -2.45 0.05
N LEU A 347 -3.19 -3.16 -1.03
CA LEU A 347 -4.59 -3.43 -1.36
C LEU A 347 -5.31 -4.22 -0.27
N LEU A 348 -4.60 -5.12 0.40
CA LEU A 348 -5.15 -5.92 1.50
C LEU A 348 -5.40 -5.11 2.79
N LEU A 349 -4.95 -3.86 2.83
CA LEU A 349 -5.18 -2.93 3.94
C LEU A 349 -6.34 -1.96 3.70
N ILE A 350 -6.92 -1.93 2.48
CA ILE A 350 -8.10 -1.12 2.15
C ILE A 350 -9.26 -1.37 3.12
N PRO A 351 -9.57 -2.62 3.54
CA PRO A 351 -10.63 -2.86 4.49
C PRO A 351 -10.47 -2.15 5.84
N VAL A 352 -9.23 -1.89 6.28
CA VAL A 352 -8.96 -1.09 7.50
C VAL A 352 -9.53 0.32 7.36
N ALA A 353 -9.29 0.96 6.20
CA ALA A 353 -9.79 2.29 5.90
C ALA A 353 -11.31 2.31 5.66
N CYS A 354 -11.84 1.33 4.93
CA CYS A 354 -13.26 1.17 4.67
C CYS A 354 -14.09 0.99 5.96
N ALA A 355 -13.53 0.29 6.95
CA ALA A 355 -14.17 0.08 8.25
C ALA A 355 -14.44 1.40 8.99
N SER A 356 -13.59 2.43 8.80
CA SER A 356 -13.79 3.76 9.40
C SER A 356 -15.05 4.48 8.87
N PHE A 357 -15.52 4.11 7.70
CA PHE A 357 -16.74 4.62 7.08
C PHE A 357 -17.97 3.72 7.32
N GLY A 358 -17.85 2.68 8.13
CA GLY A 358 -18.90 1.68 8.33
C GLY A 358 -19.15 0.77 7.12
N ILE A 359 -18.22 0.75 6.15
CA ILE A 359 -18.30 -0.11 4.97
C ILE A 359 -18.01 -1.54 5.39
N SER A 360 -18.92 -2.46 5.08
CA SER A 360 -18.77 -3.87 5.44
C SER A 360 -17.56 -4.51 4.76
N ASN A 361 -17.00 -5.54 5.41
CA ASN A 361 -15.85 -6.25 4.86
C ASN A 361 -16.14 -6.89 3.48
N ASP A 362 -17.35 -7.33 3.23
CA ASP A 362 -17.73 -7.89 1.92
C ASP A 362 -17.64 -6.87 0.79
N ILE A 363 -18.04 -5.63 1.05
CA ILE A 363 -17.90 -4.52 0.10
C ILE A 363 -16.44 -4.10 0.00
N ALA A 364 -15.74 -3.97 1.13
CA ALA A 364 -14.33 -3.60 1.14
C ALA A 364 -13.46 -4.60 0.33
N MET A 365 -13.78 -5.89 0.37
CA MET A 365 -13.08 -6.90 -0.43
C MET A 365 -13.40 -6.81 -1.92
N GLN A 366 -14.56 -6.29 -2.33
CA GLN A 366 -14.80 -5.95 -3.73
C GLN A 366 -13.92 -4.77 -4.16
N VAL A 367 -13.73 -3.77 -3.30
CA VAL A 367 -12.80 -2.66 -3.54
C VAL A 367 -11.37 -3.16 -3.72
N VAL A 368 -10.94 -4.13 -2.89
CA VAL A 368 -9.66 -4.83 -3.08
C VAL A 368 -9.59 -5.49 -4.46
N GLY A 369 -10.67 -6.14 -4.89
CA GLY A 369 -10.78 -6.71 -6.24
C GLY A 369 -10.59 -5.67 -7.35
N VAL A 370 -11.22 -4.50 -7.22
CA VAL A 370 -11.02 -3.35 -8.14
C VAL A 370 -9.56 -2.89 -8.11
N GLY A 371 -8.95 -2.78 -6.92
CA GLY A 371 -7.53 -2.47 -6.77
C GLY A 371 -6.64 -3.44 -7.57
N PHE A 372 -6.92 -4.75 -7.50
CA PHE A 372 -6.16 -5.74 -8.28
C PHE A 372 -6.37 -5.59 -9.80
N ILE A 373 -7.55 -5.15 -10.28
CA ILE A 373 -7.76 -4.88 -11.70
C ILE A 373 -6.81 -3.79 -12.21
N ILE A 374 -6.59 -2.73 -11.44
CA ILE A 374 -5.73 -1.60 -11.81
C ILE A 374 -4.28 -1.76 -11.37
N SER A 375 -3.95 -2.80 -10.61
CA SER A 375 -2.67 -2.99 -9.91
C SER A 375 -1.45 -3.08 -10.83
N VAL A 376 -1.63 -3.31 -12.12
CA VAL A 376 -0.52 -3.39 -13.08
C VAL A 376 0.34 -2.11 -13.08
N LEU A 377 -0.31 -0.96 -13.11
CA LEU A 377 0.34 0.36 -13.10
C LEU A 377 0.34 0.97 -11.70
N GLU A 378 -0.72 0.76 -10.95
CA GLU A 378 -0.89 1.31 -9.61
C GLU A 378 0.25 0.86 -8.69
N ASP A 379 0.46 -0.45 -8.52
CA ASP A 379 1.47 -1.04 -7.65
C ASP A 379 2.91 -0.72 -8.12
N ALA A 380 3.13 -0.59 -9.44
CA ALA A 380 4.42 -0.16 -9.98
C ALA A 380 4.75 1.29 -9.58
N CYS A 381 3.80 2.21 -9.72
CA CYS A 381 3.97 3.62 -9.33
C CYS A 381 4.06 3.77 -7.80
N GLU A 382 3.22 3.04 -7.06
CA GLU A 382 3.25 2.96 -5.60
C GLU A 382 4.65 2.59 -5.10
N THR A 383 5.17 1.46 -5.59
CA THR A 383 6.48 0.94 -5.16
C THR A 383 7.62 1.87 -5.57
N ALA A 384 7.53 2.49 -6.75
CA ALA A 384 8.51 3.49 -7.18
C ALA A 384 8.60 4.66 -6.20
N LEU A 385 7.44 5.18 -5.75
CA LEU A 385 7.37 6.25 -4.77
C LEU A 385 7.89 5.81 -3.39
N ASN A 386 7.43 4.65 -2.89
CA ASN A 386 7.86 4.11 -1.60
C ASN A 386 9.37 3.98 -1.55
N SER A 387 9.95 3.26 -2.49
CA SER A 387 11.36 2.90 -2.47
C SER A 387 12.30 4.08 -2.75
N SER A 388 11.94 4.99 -3.68
CA SER A 388 12.74 6.18 -3.92
C SER A 388 12.78 7.13 -2.73
N SER A 389 11.69 7.21 -1.97
CA SER A 389 11.60 8.04 -0.76
C SER A 389 12.38 7.46 0.43
N ASP A 390 12.71 6.16 0.45
CA ASP A 390 13.62 5.58 1.45
C ASP A 390 14.99 6.26 1.43
N VAL A 391 15.58 6.37 0.24
CA VAL A 391 16.86 7.03 0.03
C VAL A 391 16.72 8.54 0.25
N LEU A 392 15.64 9.13 -0.29
CA LEU A 392 15.39 10.56 -0.19
C LEU A 392 15.39 11.03 1.25
N PHE A 393 14.56 10.43 2.11
CA PHE A 393 14.43 10.86 3.50
C PHE A 393 15.63 10.48 4.38
N THR A 394 16.32 9.38 4.06
CA THR A 394 17.61 9.07 4.68
C THR A 394 18.64 10.16 4.38
N ALA A 395 18.77 10.57 3.11
CA ALA A 395 19.67 11.63 2.68
C ALA A 395 19.29 13.00 3.27
N VAL A 396 18.00 13.34 3.25
CA VAL A 396 17.48 14.60 3.81
C VAL A 396 17.82 14.76 5.30
N ALA A 397 17.65 13.70 6.10
CA ALA A 397 17.98 13.74 7.52
C ALA A 397 19.48 14.03 7.73
N GLU A 398 20.34 13.34 6.98
CA GLU A 398 21.79 13.52 7.10
C GLU A 398 22.25 14.88 6.53
N PHE A 399 21.75 15.31 5.39
CA PHE A 399 22.08 16.62 4.81
C PHE A 399 21.58 17.78 5.67
N SER A 400 20.43 17.64 6.33
CA SER A 400 19.94 18.60 7.31
C SER A 400 20.90 18.73 8.51
N GLU A 401 21.46 17.61 8.98
CA GLU A 401 22.44 17.61 10.06
C GLU A 401 23.77 18.22 9.61
N ARG A 402 24.29 17.80 8.44
CA ARG A 402 25.50 18.39 7.84
C ARG A 402 25.37 19.90 7.65
N ARG A 403 24.19 20.39 7.22
CA ARG A 403 23.90 21.81 7.08
C ARG A 403 23.99 22.54 8.42
N LYS A 404 23.38 21.98 9.49
CA LYS A 404 23.47 22.57 10.85
C LYS A 404 24.91 22.65 11.36
N ASN A 405 25.73 21.70 10.99
CA ASN A 405 27.16 21.62 11.37
C ASN A 405 28.08 22.40 10.41
N GLY A 406 27.53 23.04 9.37
CA GLY A 406 28.30 23.81 8.40
C GLY A 406 29.17 22.98 7.44
N THR A 407 28.88 21.68 7.30
CA THR A 407 29.65 20.72 6.48
C THR A 407 28.88 20.22 5.24
N PHE A 408 27.71 20.76 4.95
CA PHE A 408 26.90 20.39 3.78
C PHE A 408 27.43 21.08 2.51
N ASP A 409 27.71 20.27 1.48
CA ASP A 409 27.94 20.77 0.11
C ASP A 409 26.73 20.37 -0.77
N PRO A 410 26.13 21.32 -1.53
CA PRO A 410 25.05 21.00 -2.46
C PRO A 410 25.41 19.94 -3.52
N LYS A 411 26.68 19.75 -3.80
CA LYS A 411 27.17 18.68 -4.71
C LYS A 411 26.91 17.29 -4.16
N ASP A 412 26.76 17.14 -2.85
CA ASP A 412 26.43 15.85 -2.21
C ASP A 412 25.04 15.34 -2.58
N MET A 413 24.16 16.22 -3.13
CA MET A 413 22.81 15.84 -3.56
C MET A 413 22.77 14.97 -4.84
N VAL A 414 23.91 14.77 -5.49
CA VAL A 414 24.07 13.87 -6.64
C VAL A 414 25.16 12.84 -6.34
N PRO A 415 25.06 11.63 -6.92
CA PRO A 415 26.03 10.58 -6.65
C PRO A 415 27.45 10.97 -7.11
N HIS A 416 28.42 10.70 -6.28
CA HIS A 416 29.82 10.74 -6.67
C HIS A 416 30.16 9.54 -7.56
N ASN A 417 30.92 9.76 -8.64
CA ASN A 417 31.40 8.73 -9.58
C ASN A 417 32.40 7.79 -8.94
#